data_bdb005b4c7fe8ed416874d6ec0997f8f
#
_entry.id   bdb005b4c7fe8ed416874d6ec0997f8f
#
_cell.length_a   1.000
_cell.length_b   1.000
_cell.length_c   1.000
_cell.angle_alpha   90.00
_cell.angle_beta   90.00
_cell.angle_gamma   90.00
#
_symmetry.space_group_name_H-M   'P 1'
#
loop_
_entity.id
_entity.type
_entity.pdbx_description
1 polymer ?
#
loop_
_entity_poly.entity_id
_entity_poly.type
_entity_poly.pdbx_seq_one_letter_code
_entity_poly.pdbx_strand_id
1 'polypeptide(L)'
;MISKCYADAVDDQFQQICSGSTLPSQSVRQLVESGFVVIPGPVSGDLFDELTTAYNEVMAVAAGPDFTIASTTTRVSDLLTYASVFDDVYLYPPLLEACNHIIREPFKLSSFLARTLRGGTPAQELHADLARGSEDAPLLGFILMIDSFRVENGATRFVPTSHNWTDLPCDRLSDARAKYSGEVLGCGERGTMIIFNGAIWHGHTANVTPDSRRSIQGYFVRRSARSGFDFRNRLLPAARSRISPLARYLLALDDETQ
;
A
#
# COMPACT_ATOMS: atom_id res chain seq x y z
N MET A 1 1.88 -9.83 -33.86
CA MET A 1 0.67 -8.98 -33.91
C MET A 1 0.03 -8.76 -32.55
N ILE A 2 -0.01 -9.78 -31.67
CA ILE A 2 -0.56 -9.67 -30.29
C ILE A 2 0.27 -8.73 -29.40
N SER A 3 1.60 -8.75 -29.52
CA SER A 3 2.53 -7.90 -28.72
C SER A 3 2.33 -6.40 -28.91
N LYS A 4 2.05 -5.91 -30.14
CA LYS A 4 1.87 -4.49 -30.40
C LYS A 4 0.54 -3.96 -29.85
N CYS A 5 -0.55 -4.70 -30.03
CA CYS A 5 -1.87 -4.35 -29.50
C CYS A 5 -1.89 -4.30 -27.96
N TYR A 6 -1.09 -5.13 -27.30
CA TYR A 6 -0.96 -5.16 -25.84
C TYR A 6 -0.16 -3.95 -25.33
N ALA A 7 0.98 -3.63 -25.95
CA ALA A 7 1.77 -2.46 -25.61
C ALA A 7 0.94 -1.16 -25.76
N ASP A 8 0.20 -1.03 -26.84
CA ASP A 8 -0.71 0.11 -27.08
C ASP A 8 -1.77 0.23 -25.97
N ALA A 9 -2.37 -0.90 -25.52
CA ALA A 9 -3.38 -0.90 -24.45
C ALA A 9 -2.79 -0.56 -23.06
N VAL A 10 -1.55 -0.97 -22.78
CA VAL A 10 -0.83 -0.60 -21.55
C VAL A 10 -0.56 0.91 -21.53
N ASP A 11 -0.13 1.45 -22.67
CA ASP A 11 0.13 2.89 -22.82
C ASP A 11 -1.16 3.71 -22.65
N ASP A 12 -2.28 3.27 -23.21
CA ASP A 12 -3.59 3.95 -23.08
C ASP A 12 -4.05 4.03 -21.61
N GLN A 13 -3.95 2.92 -20.84
CA GLN A 13 -4.32 2.92 -19.42
C GLN A 13 -3.40 3.82 -18.60
N PHE A 14 -2.11 3.78 -18.85
CA PHE A 14 -1.16 4.65 -18.17
C PHE A 14 -1.40 6.13 -18.50
N GLN A 15 -1.65 6.49 -19.75
CA GLN A 15 -1.99 7.86 -20.17
C GLN A 15 -3.29 8.34 -19.53
N GLN A 16 -4.29 7.48 -19.39
CA GLN A 16 -5.53 7.82 -18.69
C GLN A 16 -5.26 8.19 -17.22
N ILE A 17 -4.40 7.44 -16.52
CA ILE A 17 -3.98 7.77 -15.14
C ILE A 17 -3.22 9.11 -15.14
N CYS A 18 -2.29 9.32 -16.08
CA CYS A 18 -1.48 10.54 -16.14
C CYS A 18 -2.30 11.80 -16.40
N SER A 19 -3.45 11.68 -17.07
CA SER A 19 -4.35 12.80 -17.33
C SER A 19 -5.24 13.18 -16.14
N GLY A 20 -5.24 12.36 -15.07
CA GLY A 20 -6.01 12.61 -13.85
C GLY A 20 -5.48 13.81 -13.08
N SER A 21 -6.39 14.52 -12.42
CA SER A 21 -6.09 15.61 -11.48
C SER A 21 -7.05 15.52 -10.29
N THR A 22 -6.89 14.44 -9.52
CA THR A 22 -7.77 14.07 -8.40
C THR A 22 -7.08 14.28 -7.05
N LEU A 23 -5.74 14.29 -7.04
CA LEU A 23 -4.94 14.54 -5.84
C LEU A 23 -4.65 16.06 -5.73
N PRO A 24 -5.04 16.74 -4.62
CA PRO A 24 -4.76 18.15 -4.45
C PRO A 24 -3.26 18.48 -4.60
N SER A 25 -2.93 19.57 -5.27
CA SER A 25 -1.52 19.98 -5.52
C SER A 25 -0.69 20.10 -4.24
N GLN A 26 -1.33 20.46 -3.10
CA GLN A 26 -0.67 20.48 -1.80
C GLN A 26 -0.28 19.07 -1.35
N SER A 27 -1.15 18.07 -1.57
CA SER A 27 -0.88 16.66 -1.23
C SER A 27 0.23 16.10 -2.10
N VAL A 28 0.27 16.46 -3.39
CA VAL A 28 1.37 16.09 -4.30
C VAL A 28 2.70 16.65 -3.78
N ARG A 29 2.74 17.94 -3.45
CA ARG A 29 3.95 18.57 -2.90
C ARG A 29 4.39 17.89 -1.61
N GLN A 30 3.48 17.64 -0.67
CA GLN A 30 3.79 16.96 0.57
C GLN A 30 4.36 15.55 0.33
N LEU A 31 3.75 14.77 -0.57
CA LEU A 31 4.24 13.43 -0.92
C LEU A 31 5.67 13.48 -1.50
N VAL A 32 5.92 14.40 -2.42
CA VAL A 32 7.25 14.52 -3.08
C VAL A 32 8.32 15.06 -2.14
N GLU A 33 7.99 16.07 -1.32
CA GLU A 33 8.96 16.73 -0.44
C GLU A 33 9.19 15.93 0.86
N SER A 34 8.12 15.49 1.52
CA SER A 34 8.20 14.79 2.81
C SER A 34 8.30 13.28 2.69
N GLY A 35 7.94 12.72 1.54
CA GLY A 35 7.94 11.28 1.26
C GLY A 35 6.66 10.56 1.68
N PHE A 36 5.68 11.25 2.26
CA PHE A 36 4.36 10.69 2.58
C PHE A 36 3.29 11.78 2.64
N VAL A 37 2.03 11.34 2.51
CA VAL A 37 0.83 12.19 2.66
C VAL A 37 -0.30 11.39 3.29
N VAL A 38 -1.17 12.08 4.01
CA VAL A 38 -2.41 11.52 4.59
C VAL A 38 -3.59 12.21 3.92
N ILE A 39 -4.49 11.41 3.33
CA ILE A 39 -5.64 11.91 2.55
C ILE A 39 -6.92 11.14 2.95
N PRO A 40 -8.12 11.64 2.63
CA PRO A 40 -9.33 10.82 2.69
C PRO A 40 -9.15 9.54 1.86
N GLY A 41 -9.76 8.44 2.28
CA GLY A 41 -9.70 7.19 1.52
C GLY A 41 -10.82 7.06 0.48
N PRO A 42 -10.86 5.91 -0.23
CA PRO A 42 -11.71 5.71 -1.40
C PRO A 42 -13.20 5.56 -1.08
N VAL A 43 -13.53 5.11 0.12
CA VAL A 43 -14.90 4.77 0.50
C VAL A 43 -15.29 5.39 1.84
N SER A 44 -16.58 5.69 2.01
CA SER A 44 -17.15 6.27 3.22
C SER A 44 -18.57 5.74 3.44
N GLY A 45 -19.14 6.00 4.62
CA GLY A 45 -20.50 5.57 4.94
C GLY A 45 -20.68 4.05 4.82
N ASP A 46 -21.78 3.64 4.21
CA ASP A 46 -22.18 2.22 4.09
C ASP A 46 -21.13 1.37 3.35
N LEU A 47 -20.47 1.92 2.33
CA LEU A 47 -19.39 1.22 1.61
C LEU A 47 -18.19 0.95 2.51
N PHE A 48 -17.89 1.83 3.46
CA PHE A 48 -16.82 1.60 4.42
C PHE A 48 -17.19 0.52 5.44
N ASP A 49 -18.47 0.44 5.83
CA ASP A 49 -18.95 -0.62 6.72
C ASP A 49 -18.95 -1.98 6.00
N GLU A 50 -19.30 -2.03 4.70
CA GLU A 50 -19.14 -3.22 3.85
C GLU A 50 -17.66 -3.65 3.77
N LEU A 51 -16.75 -2.71 3.51
CA LEU A 51 -15.31 -2.98 3.48
C LEU A 51 -14.79 -3.54 4.82
N THR A 52 -15.26 -2.98 5.93
CA THR A 52 -14.88 -3.44 7.28
C THR A 52 -15.43 -4.84 7.56
N THR A 53 -16.63 -5.13 7.12
CA THR A 53 -17.27 -6.45 7.23
C THR A 53 -16.47 -7.48 6.43
N ALA A 54 -16.19 -7.19 5.15
CA ALA A 54 -15.37 -8.04 4.30
C ALA A 54 -13.97 -8.29 4.88
N TYR A 55 -13.35 -7.26 5.47
CA TYR A 55 -12.07 -7.41 6.18
C TYR A 55 -12.15 -8.45 7.31
N ASN A 56 -13.19 -8.36 8.15
CA ASN A 56 -13.37 -9.28 9.29
C ASN A 56 -13.63 -10.72 8.81
N GLU A 57 -14.44 -10.89 7.77
CA GLU A 57 -14.73 -12.20 7.15
C GLU A 57 -13.45 -12.84 6.61
N VAL A 58 -12.64 -12.08 5.87
CA VAL A 58 -11.35 -12.56 5.35
C VAL A 58 -10.43 -13.01 6.48
N MET A 59 -10.31 -12.20 7.52
CA MET A 59 -9.46 -12.53 8.68
C MET A 59 -9.95 -13.76 9.46
N ALA A 60 -11.25 -14.07 9.40
CA ALA A 60 -11.86 -15.23 10.07
C ALA A 60 -11.70 -16.54 9.28
N VAL A 61 -11.67 -16.46 7.93
CA VAL A 61 -11.68 -17.66 7.08
C VAL A 61 -10.34 -17.97 6.41
N ALA A 62 -9.42 -17.00 6.38
CA ALA A 62 -8.13 -17.17 5.72
C ALA A 62 -7.29 -18.27 6.38
N ALA A 63 -6.68 -19.10 5.56
CA ALA A 63 -5.80 -20.20 5.96
C ALA A 63 -4.73 -20.46 4.89
N GLY A 64 -3.78 -21.32 5.21
CA GLY A 64 -2.75 -21.72 4.24
C GLY A 64 -1.70 -20.63 3.99
N PRO A 65 -1.10 -20.57 2.79
CA PRO A 65 0.05 -19.71 2.50
C PRO A 65 -0.27 -18.21 2.52
N ASP A 66 -1.54 -17.83 2.37
CA ASP A 66 -1.98 -16.44 2.38
C ASP A 66 -2.21 -15.88 3.78
N PHE A 67 -2.28 -16.75 4.78
CA PHE A 67 -2.45 -16.39 6.17
C PHE A 67 -1.12 -16.48 6.92
N THR A 68 -0.64 -15.36 7.43
CA THR A 68 0.64 -15.27 8.15
C THR A 68 0.43 -14.68 9.54
N ILE A 69 0.88 -15.40 10.55
CA ILE A 69 0.98 -14.90 11.92
C ILE A 69 2.46 -14.59 12.19
N ALA A 70 2.81 -13.30 12.23
CA ALA A 70 4.11 -12.83 12.64
C ALA A 70 4.12 -12.48 14.14
N SER A 71 5.26 -12.07 14.68
CA SER A 71 5.41 -11.75 16.11
C SER A 71 4.43 -10.67 16.60
N THR A 72 4.14 -9.65 15.80
CA THR A 72 3.29 -8.51 16.19
C THR A 72 2.03 -8.38 15.34
N THR A 73 1.97 -9.01 14.18
CA THR A 73 0.88 -8.83 13.20
C THR A 73 0.32 -10.14 12.70
N THR A 74 -0.95 -10.11 12.33
CA THR A 74 -1.59 -11.11 11.47
C THR A 74 -1.85 -10.49 10.11
N ARG A 75 -1.60 -11.23 9.03
CA ARG A 75 -1.73 -10.76 7.65
C ARG A 75 -2.47 -11.77 6.80
N VAL A 76 -3.30 -11.26 5.89
CA VAL A 76 -3.92 -12.06 4.82
C VAL A 76 -3.60 -11.41 3.50
N SER A 77 -2.93 -12.13 2.61
CA SER A 77 -2.67 -11.73 1.22
C SER A 77 -3.88 -12.07 0.34
N ASP A 78 -3.85 -11.59 -0.91
CA ASP A 78 -4.85 -11.92 -1.93
C ASP A 78 -6.30 -11.52 -1.58
N LEU A 79 -6.48 -10.29 -1.07
CA LEU A 79 -7.81 -9.76 -0.74
C LEU A 79 -8.79 -9.76 -1.93
N LEU A 80 -8.27 -9.68 -3.16
CA LEU A 80 -9.06 -9.61 -4.39
C LEU A 80 -9.92 -10.86 -4.63
N THR A 81 -9.49 -11.99 -4.10
CA THR A 81 -10.23 -13.26 -4.21
C THR A 81 -11.50 -13.26 -3.36
N TYR A 82 -11.52 -12.50 -2.26
CA TYR A 82 -12.58 -12.59 -1.25
C TYR A 82 -13.78 -11.70 -1.55
N ALA A 83 -13.58 -10.42 -1.89
CA ALA A 83 -14.70 -9.50 -2.11
C ALA A 83 -14.37 -8.37 -3.10
N SER A 84 -15.39 -7.90 -3.83
CA SER A 84 -15.25 -6.82 -4.82
C SER A 84 -15.01 -5.46 -4.20
N VAL A 85 -15.50 -5.21 -3.00
CA VAL A 85 -15.30 -3.94 -2.29
C VAL A 85 -13.83 -3.58 -2.08
N PHE A 86 -12.92 -4.57 -2.12
CA PHE A 86 -11.48 -4.33 -2.06
C PHE A 86 -10.92 -3.70 -3.34
N ASP A 87 -11.62 -3.81 -4.47
CA ASP A 87 -11.17 -3.23 -5.74
C ASP A 87 -11.14 -1.69 -5.65
N ASP A 88 -12.08 -1.06 -4.95
CA ASP A 88 -12.15 0.39 -4.77
C ASP A 88 -10.89 0.95 -4.08
N VAL A 89 -10.19 0.13 -3.31
CA VAL A 89 -9.00 0.56 -2.57
C VAL A 89 -7.81 0.77 -3.50
N TYR A 90 -7.47 -0.21 -4.33
CA TYR A 90 -6.30 -0.09 -5.22
C TYR A 90 -6.61 0.63 -6.54
N LEU A 91 -7.90 0.80 -6.87
CA LEU A 91 -8.36 1.57 -8.03
C LEU A 91 -8.58 3.06 -7.71
N TYR A 92 -8.33 3.49 -6.48
CA TYR A 92 -8.60 4.86 -6.01
C TYR A 92 -7.82 5.90 -6.83
N PRO A 93 -8.49 6.82 -7.57
CA PRO A 93 -7.82 7.73 -8.49
C PRO A 93 -6.71 8.59 -7.87
N PRO A 94 -6.88 9.20 -6.65
CA PRO A 94 -5.79 9.93 -6.01
C PRO A 94 -4.57 9.06 -5.69
N LEU A 95 -4.75 7.77 -5.38
CA LEU A 95 -3.65 6.82 -5.16
C LEU A 95 -2.89 6.54 -6.47
N LEU A 96 -3.62 6.34 -7.58
CA LEU A 96 -3.02 6.10 -8.89
C LEU A 96 -2.27 7.34 -9.41
N GLU A 97 -2.81 8.54 -9.17
CA GLU A 97 -2.11 9.79 -9.48
C GLU A 97 -0.83 9.95 -8.65
N ALA A 98 -0.87 9.58 -7.36
CA ALA A 98 0.33 9.55 -6.53
C ALA A 98 1.39 8.57 -7.07
N CYS A 99 0.97 7.39 -7.57
CA CYS A 99 1.88 6.45 -8.25
C CYS A 99 2.57 7.11 -9.45
N ASN A 100 1.82 7.84 -10.28
CA ASN A 100 2.39 8.55 -11.43
C ASN A 100 3.43 9.60 -11.01
N HIS A 101 3.20 10.35 -9.93
CA HIS A 101 4.16 11.35 -9.43
C HIS A 101 5.45 10.74 -8.90
N ILE A 102 5.41 9.55 -8.33
CA ILE A 102 6.57 8.90 -7.70
C ILE A 102 7.26 7.94 -8.69
N ILE A 103 6.50 7.09 -9.37
CA ILE A 103 7.07 6.04 -10.24
C ILE A 103 7.41 6.60 -11.63
N ARG A 104 6.58 7.49 -12.19
CA ARG A 104 6.79 8.23 -13.46
C ARG A 104 6.96 7.35 -14.70
N GLU A 105 6.54 6.12 -14.64
CA GLU A 105 6.53 5.14 -15.73
C GLU A 105 5.39 4.14 -15.50
N PRO A 106 5.01 3.31 -16.48
CA PRO A 106 3.96 2.30 -16.28
C PRO A 106 4.23 1.44 -15.03
N PHE A 107 3.20 1.25 -14.22
CA PHE A 107 3.30 0.57 -12.93
C PHE A 107 2.25 -0.53 -12.76
N LYS A 108 2.44 -1.35 -11.75
CA LYS A 108 1.55 -2.45 -11.37
C LYS A 108 1.44 -2.58 -9.85
N LEU A 109 0.33 -3.15 -9.40
CA LEU A 109 0.17 -3.55 -8.00
C LEU A 109 1.11 -4.73 -7.72
N SER A 110 1.93 -4.59 -6.68
CA SER A 110 2.93 -5.61 -6.31
C SER A 110 2.46 -6.46 -5.14
N SER A 111 1.70 -5.88 -4.21
CA SER A 111 1.10 -6.60 -3.10
C SER A 111 -0.15 -5.90 -2.60
N PHE A 112 -1.07 -6.67 -2.02
CA PHE A 112 -2.32 -6.16 -1.46
C PHE A 112 -2.80 -7.09 -0.35
N LEU A 113 -2.88 -6.59 0.89
CA LEU A 113 -3.09 -7.43 2.06
C LEU A 113 -3.89 -6.74 3.17
N ALA A 114 -4.63 -7.52 3.94
CA ALA A 114 -5.14 -7.15 5.25
C ALA A 114 -4.03 -7.32 6.30
N ARG A 115 -3.90 -6.35 7.21
CA ARG A 115 -2.94 -6.39 8.29
C ARG A 115 -3.57 -5.96 9.61
N THR A 116 -3.54 -6.85 10.59
CA THR A 116 -3.95 -6.57 11.97
C THR A 116 -2.69 -6.48 12.85
N LEU A 117 -2.45 -5.32 13.46
CA LEU A 117 -1.47 -5.13 14.52
C LEU A 117 -2.12 -5.50 15.85
N ARG A 118 -1.54 -6.45 16.59
CA ARG A 118 -2.10 -6.90 17.87
C ARG A 118 -1.91 -5.84 18.96
N GLY A 119 -2.81 -5.85 19.94
CA GLY A 119 -2.66 -5.09 21.18
C GLY A 119 -1.44 -5.55 21.99
N GLY A 120 -0.88 -4.65 22.79
CA GLY A 120 0.28 -4.92 23.64
C GLY A 120 1.58 -5.17 22.86
N THR A 121 1.71 -4.70 21.63
CA THR A 121 2.91 -4.94 20.78
C THR A 121 3.92 -3.80 20.89
N PRO A 122 5.24 -4.09 20.90
CA PRO A 122 6.28 -3.06 20.89
C PRO A 122 6.30 -2.28 19.56
N ALA A 123 6.99 -1.14 19.56
CA ALA A 123 7.25 -0.38 18.34
C ALA A 123 8.02 -1.23 17.31
N GLN A 124 7.73 -1.01 16.04
CA GLN A 124 8.50 -1.56 14.94
C GLN A 124 9.80 -0.75 14.76
N GLU A 125 10.88 -1.43 14.42
CA GLU A 125 12.10 -0.77 13.98
C GLU A 125 11.82 0.12 12.76
N LEU A 126 12.42 1.30 12.74
CA LEU A 126 12.47 2.10 11.52
C LEU A 126 13.19 1.32 10.44
N HIS A 127 12.60 1.29 9.25
CA HIS A 127 13.13 0.62 8.07
C HIS A 127 12.71 1.40 6.82
N ALA A 128 13.34 1.12 5.70
CA ALA A 128 12.86 1.44 4.37
C ALA A 128 12.47 0.14 3.68
N ASP A 129 11.36 0.15 2.92
CA ASP A 129 10.94 -1.04 2.17
C ASP A 129 11.88 -1.34 1.00
N LEU A 130 12.41 -0.28 0.38
CA LEU A 130 13.45 -0.35 -0.65
C LEU A 130 14.52 0.71 -0.41
N ALA A 131 15.78 0.34 -0.59
CA ALA A 131 16.87 1.31 -0.61
C ALA A 131 16.73 2.23 -1.84
N ARG A 132 16.98 3.52 -1.66
CA ARG A 132 17.03 4.47 -2.76
C ARG A 132 18.06 4.03 -3.81
N GLY A 133 17.64 4.01 -5.09
CA GLY A 133 18.51 3.61 -6.20
C GLY A 133 18.68 2.09 -6.34
N SER A 134 17.93 1.28 -5.58
CA SER A 134 17.85 -0.16 -5.84
C SER A 134 17.21 -0.44 -7.21
N GLU A 135 17.49 -1.62 -7.77
CA GLU A 135 16.97 -2.01 -9.09
C GLU A 135 15.45 -1.97 -9.17
N ASP A 136 14.76 -2.29 -8.07
CA ASP A 136 13.30 -2.30 -8.00
C ASP A 136 12.68 -0.95 -7.57
N ALA A 137 13.49 0.08 -7.28
CA ALA A 137 12.98 1.42 -6.97
C ALA A 137 12.52 2.14 -8.26
N PRO A 138 11.55 3.08 -8.17
CA PRO A 138 10.81 3.46 -6.97
C PRO A 138 9.66 2.50 -6.64
N LEU A 139 9.28 2.47 -5.36
CA LEU A 139 8.12 1.77 -4.83
C LEU A 139 7.23 2.78 -4.12
N LEU A 140 5.91 2.69 -4.34
CA LEU A 140 4.93 3.49 -3.60
C LEU A 140 4.07 2.57 -2.74
N GLY A 141 4.04 2.85 -1.43
CA GLY A 141 3.19 2.15 -0.48
C GLY A 141 1.93 2.93 -0.14
N PHE A 142 0.88 2.22 0.25
CA PHE A 142 -0.33 2.81 0.82
C PHE A 142 -0.86 2.00 2.00
N ILE A 143 -1.54 2.70 2.92
CA ILE A 143 -2.18 2.13 4.11
C ILE A 143 -3.57 2.74 4.24
N LEU A 144 -4.62 1.96 4.06
CA LEU A 144 -5.99 2.36 4.39
C LEU A 144 -6.30 1.97 5.84
N MET A 145 -6.72 2.93 6.63
CA MET A 145 -7.06 2.76 8.04
C MET A 145 -8.45 2.13 8.17
N ILE A 146 -8.53 0.87 8.59
CA ILE A 146 -9.81 0.24 8.98
C ILE A 146 -10.22 0.71 10.37
N ASP A 147 -9.27 0.85 11.27
CA ASP A 147 -9.44 1.53 12.56
C ASP A 147 -8.71 2.86 12.54
N SER A 148 -9.15 3.83 13.34
CA SER A 148 -8.44 5.10 13.51
C SER A 148 -7.02 4.86 14.04
N PHE A 149 -6.03 5.52 13.44
CA PHE A 149 -4.65 5.43 13.89
C PHE A 149 -4.34 6.55 14.88
N ARG A 150 -3.86 6.17 16.06
CA ARG A 150 -3.53 7.05 17.17
C ARG A 150 -2.14 6.73 17.70
N VAL A 151 -1.59 7.66 18.46
CA VAL A 151 -0.24 7.55 19.05
C VAL A 151 -0.09 6.25 19.85
N GLU A 152 -1.12 5.92 20.64
CA GLU A 152 -1.12 4.80 21.59
C GLU A 152 -1.46 3.44 20.98
N ASN A 153 -2.01 3.39 19.74
CA ASN A 153 -2.43 2.12 19.11
C ASN A 153 -1.58 1.69 17.92
N GLY A 154 -0.35 2.19 17.84
CA GLY A 154 0.58 1.78 16.80
C GLY A 154 0.42 2.55 15.49
N ALA A 155 0.21 3.87 15.55
CA ALA A 155 0.22 4.73 14.36
C ALA A 155 1.54 4.58 13.57
N THR A 156 1.47 4.70 12.26
CA THR A 156 2.68 4.66 11.43
C THR A 156 3.50 5.92 11.70
N ARG A 157 4.80 5.76 11.96
CA ARG A 157 5.76 6.85 12.11
C ARG A 157 6.62 6.96 10.87
N PHE A 158 6.91 8.18 10.44
CA PHE A 158 7.72 8.50 9.27
C PHE A 158 8.84 9.45 9.65
N VAL A 159 9.98 9.30 9.03
CA VAL A 159 11.06 10.30 9.10
C VAL A 159 11.00 11.12 7.81
N PRO A 160 10.41 12.33 7.81
CA PRO A 160 10.25 13.13 6.61
C PRO A 160 11.59 13.35 5.90
N THR A 161 11.57 13.39 4.58
CA THR A 161 12.73 13.58 3.68
C THR A 161 13.73 12.42 3.60
N SER A 162 13.65 11.41 4.47
CA SER A 162 14.61 10.30 4.50
C SER A 162 14.61 9.44 3.22
N HIS A 163 13.54 9.48 2.42
CA HIS A 163 13.50 8.85 1.09
C HIS A 163 14.54 9.44 0.10
N ASN A 164 15.13 10.59 0.44
CA ASN A 164 16.23 11.20 -0.30
C ASN A 164 17.62 10.81 0.22
N TRP A 165 17.71 10.09 1.33
CA TRP A 165 18.97 9.67 1.92
C TRP A 165 19.46 8.36 1.28
N THR A 166 20.78 8.16 1.31
CA THR A 166 21.43 6.93 0.83
C THR A 166 21.52 5.88 1.93
N ASP A 167 21.58 6.33 3.18
CA ASP A 167 21.74 5.43 4.33
C ASP A 167 20.42 4.80 4.73
N LEU A 168 20.46 3.59 5.23
CA LEU A 168 19.36 2.91 5.86
C LEU A 168 19.33 3.18 7.37
N PRO A 169 18.18 3.00 8.05
CA PRO A 169 18.10 3.17 9.50
C PRO A 169 19.15 2.35 10.28
N CYS A 170 19.38 1.11 9.86
CA CYS A 170 20.39 0.23 10.49
C CYS A 170 21.84 0.74 10.39
N ASP A 171 22.13 1.62 9.43
CA ASP A 171 23.46 2.20 9.27
C ASP A 171 23.71 3.39 10.21
N ARG A 172 22.62 4.02 10.70
CA ARG A 172 22.69 5.24 11.49
C ARG A 172 22.18 5.15 12.91
N LEU A 173 21.31 4.19 13.18
CA LEU A 173 20.59 4.12 14.47
C LEU A 173 21.13 2.95 15.31
N SER A 174 21.57 3.23 16.52
CA SER A 174 21.89 2.19 17.50
C SER A 174 20.67 1.45 18.03
N ASP A 175 19.51 2.12 18.04
CA ASP A 175 18.19 1.55 18.36
C ASP A 175 17.14 2.13 17.40
N ALA A 176 16.80 1.35 16.37
CA ALA A 176 15.80 1.73 15.39
C ALA A 176 14.35 1.69 15.93
N ARG A 177 14.12 1.14 17.13
CA ARG A 177 12.80 1.18 17.79
C ARG A 177 12.59 2.44 18.60
N ALA A 178 13.66 3.06 19.07
CA ALA A 178 13.58 4.31 19.80
C ALA A 178 12.88 5.41 18.98
N LYS A 179 12.33 6.39 19.67
CA LYS A 179 11.75 7.57 19.05
C LYS A 179 12.84 8.34 18.31
N TYR A 180 12.62 8.59 17.02
CA TYR A 180 13.53 9.40 16.21
C TYR A 180 13.17 10.89 16.31
N SER A 181 14.16 11.75 16.50
CA SER A 181 13.94 13.22 16.53
C SER A 181 13.42 13.71 15.18
N GLY A 182 12.26 14.36 15.18
CA GLY A 182 11.63 14.86 13.95
C GLY A 182 10.76 13.83 13.21
N GLU A 183 10.55 12.63 13.77
CA GLU A 183 9.54 11.72 13.21
C GLU A 183 8.14 12.33 13.28
N VAL A 184 7.32 12.05 12.30
CA VAL A 184 5.92 12.48 12.20
C VAL A 184 5.01 11.26 12.17
N LEU A 185 3.91 11.32 12.92
CA LEU A 185 2.96 10.22 12.99
C LEU A 185 1.86 10.37 11.95
N GLY A 186 1.63 9.34 11.18
CA GLY A 186 0.48 9.19 10.29
C GLY A 186 -0.75 8.77 11.08
N CYS A 187 -1.32 9.68 11.87
CA CYS A 187 -2.58 9.50 12.57
C CYS A 187 -3.75 9.93 11.68
N GLY A 188 -4.92 9.35 11.92
CA GLY A 188 -6.15 9.70 11.21
C GLY A 188 -7.33 8.86 11.65
N GLU A 189 -8.52 9.26 11.24
CA GLU A 189 -9.74 8.51 11.50
C GLU A 189 -9.85 7.31 10.55
N ARG A 190 -10.69 6.33 10.92
CA ARG A 190 -11.07 5.21 10.03
C ARG A 190 -11.47 5.73 8.65
N GLY A 191 -11.10 5.04 7.60
CA GLY A 191 -11.34 5.47 6.22
C GLY A 191 -10.28 6.42 5.66
N THR A 192 -9.30 6.86 6.46
CA THR A 192 -8.17 7.66 5.99
C THR A 192 -7.12 6.78 5.30
N MET A 193 -6.46 7.31 4.27
CA MET A 193 -5.37 6.65 3.56
C MET A 193 -4.05 7.40 3.75
N ILE A 194 -3.00 6.66 4.08
CA ILE A 194 -1.61 7.13 3.99
C ILE A 194 -1.04 6.63 2.66
N ILE A 195 -0.35 7.51 1.94
CA ILE A 195 0.43 7.17 0.73
C ILE A 195 1.88 7.59 1.00
N PHE A 196 2.85 6.72 0.67
CA PHE A 196 4.24 6.99 0.99
C PHE A 196 5.22 6.39 -0.03
N ASN A 197 6.36 7.05 -0.19
CA ASN A 197 7.50 6.54 -0.94
C ASN A 197 8.15 5.40 -0.15
N GLY A 198 8.34 4.22 -0.75
CA GLY A 198 8.89 3.05 -0.05
C GLY A 198 10.33 3.20 0.43
N ALA A 199 11.07 4.21 -0.03
CA ALA A 199 12.40 4.53 0.49
C ALA A 199 12.37 5.41 1.76
N ILE A 200 11.19 5.92 2.20
CA ILE A 200 11.09 6.68 3.44
C ILE A 200 11.31 5.77 4.64
N TRP A 201 12.06 6.24 5.63
CA TRP A 201 12.20 5.53 6.89
C TRP A 201 10.88 5.57 7.65
N HIS A 202 10.34 4.42 7.93
CA HIS A 202 9.05 4.29 8.61
C HIS A 202 8.97 3.05 9.50
N GLY A 203 7.91 2.97 10.28
CA GLY A 203 7.59 1.86 11.16
C GLY A 203 6.26 2.16 11.84
N HIS A 204 5.87 1.42 12.87
CA HIS A 204 4.75 1.79 13.72
C HIS A 204 5.21 2.05 15.15
N THR A 205 4.50 2.93 15.87
CA THR A 205 4.68 3.09 17.32
C THR A 205 4.24 1.82 18.06
N ALA A 206 4.52 1.72 19.35
CA ALA A 206 3.94 0.65 20.16
C ALA A 206 2.41 0.73 20.16
N ASN A 207 1.74 -0.42 20.09
CA ASN A 207 0.32 -0.49 20.43
C ASN A 207 0.23 -0.86 21.90
N VAL A 208 0.09 0.13 22.77
CA VAL A 208 -0.01 -0.06 24.21
C VAL A 208 -1.44 -0.31 24.69
N THR A 209 -2.40 -0.32 23.75
CA THR A 209 -3.80 -0.63 24.04
C THR A 209 -4.02 -2.15 24.06
N PRO A 210 -5.09 -2.66 24.70
CA PRO A 210 -5.45 -4.07 24.59
C PRO A 210 -6.01 -4.45 23.21
N ASP A 211 -6.47 -3.47 22.44
CA ASP A 211 -7.17 -3.69 21.19
C ASP A 211 -6.22 -3.81 20.01
N SER A 212 -6.60 -4.62 19.05
CA SER A 212 -5.90 -4.70 17.77
C SER A 212 -6.24 -3.51 16.87
N ARG A 213 -5.29 -3.15 15.98
CA ARG A 213 -5.47 -2.10 14.98
C ARG A 213 -5.39 -2.68 13.58
N ARG A 214 -6.45 -2.51 12.78
CA ARG A 214 -6.63 -3.08 11.44
C ARG A 214 -6.29 -2.07 10.35
N SER A 215 -5.72 -2.55 9.25
CA SER A 215 -5.44 -1.79 8.03
C SER A 215 -5.44 -2.68 6.79
N ILE A 216 -5.69 -2.08 5.63
CA ILE A 216 -5.39 -2.66 4.33
C ILE A 216 -4.14 -1.96 3.80
N GLN A 217 -3.19 -2.73 3.28
CA GLN A 217 -1.91 -2.23 2.80
C GLN A 217 -1.60 -2.80 1.43
N GLY A 218 -0.85 -2.04 0.64
CA GLY A 218 -0.37 -2.50 -0.64
C GLY A 218 0.77 -1.65 -1.16
N TYR A 219 1.40 -2.15 -2.22
CA TYR A 219 2.52 -1.51 -2.87
C TYR A 219 2.35 -1.51 -4.38
N PHE A 220 2.69 -0.39 -5.00
CA PHE A 220 2.87 -0.29 -6.44
C PHE A 220 4.36 -0.19 -6.77
N VAL A 221 4.74 -0.87 -7.84
CA VAL A 221 6.10 -0.85 -8.40
C VAL A 221 6.00 -0.54 -9.89
N ARG A 222 7.12 -0.11 -10.50
CA ARG A 222 7.17 -0.01 -11.96
C ARG A 222 6.85 -1.37 -12.60
N ARG A 223 6.25 -1.34 -13.79
CA ARG A 223 5.75 -2.54 -14.45
C ARG A 223 6.85 -3.57 -14.76
N SER A 224 8.07 -3.09 -15.07
CA SER A 224 9.25 -3.92 -15.31
C SER A 224 9.85 -4.57 -14.06
N ALA A 225 9.54 -4.05 -12.85
CA ALA A 225 10.06 -4.59 -11.60
C ALA A 225 9.38 -5.91 -11.21
N ARG A 226 10.06 -6.69 -10.37
CA ARG A 226 9.52 -7.93 -9.82
C ARG A 226 8.32 -7.62 -8.91
N SER A 227 7.23 -8.38 -9.08
CA SER A 227 6.06 -8.29 -8.20
C SER A 227 6.27 -9.09 -6.91
N GLY A 228 5.79 -8.56 -5.79
CA GLY A 228 5.77 -9.29 -4.52
C GLY A 228 4.69 -10.37 -4.44
N PHE A 229 3.66 -10.29 -5.31
CA PHE A 229 2.57 -11.25 -5.37
C PHE A 229 2.18 -11.55 -6.82
N ASP A 230 1.95 -12.81 -7.14
CA ASP A 230 1.57 -13.26 -8.48
C ASP A 230 0.05 -13.30 -8.64
N PHE A 231 -0.56 -12.15 -8.90
CA PHE A 231 -2.01 -12.05 -9.14
C PHE A 231 -2.46 -12.85 -10.35
N ARG A 232 -1.62 -12.98 -11.38
CA ARG A 232 -1.95 -13.68 -12.61
C ARG A 232 -2.28 -15.16 -12.34
N ASN A 233 -1.45 -15.85 -11.57
CA ASN A 233 -1.60 -17.28 -11.33
C ASN A 233 -2.51 -17.59 -10.13
N ARG A 234 -2.75 -16.61 -9.26
CA ARG A 234 -3.46 -16.84 -7.99
C ARG A 234 -4.91 -16.37 -8.01
N LEU A 235 -5.25 -15.41 -8.87
CA LEU A 235 -6.60 -14.87 -8.92
C LEU A 235 -7.61 -15.91 -9.41
N LEU A 236 -8.62 -16.22 -8.60
CA LEU A 236 -9.65 -17.19 -8.91
C LEU A 236 -10.52 -16.75 -10.10
N PRO A 237 -11.11 -17.69 -10.86
CA PRO A 237 -11.96 -17.38 -12.03
C PRO A 237 -13.11 -16.42 -11.73
N ALA A 238 -13.76 -16.56 -10.56
CA ALA A 238 -14.84 -15.67 -10.14
C ALA A 238 -14.37 -14.21 -9.94
N ALA A 239 -13.18 -14.01 -9.36
CA ALA A 239 -12.58 -12.70 -9.24
C ALA A 239 -12.17 -12.14 -10.62
N ARG A 240 -11.59 -12.98 -11.49
CA ARG A 240 -11.20 -12.58 -12.86
C ARG A 240 -12.38 -12.09 -13.70
N SER A 241 -13.57 -12.67 -13.54
CA SER A 241 -14.75 -12.32 -14.35
C SER A 241 -15.31 -10.93 -14.04
N ARG A 242 -15.05 -10.37 -12.84
CA ARG A 242 -15.55 -9.05 -12.39
C ARG A 242 -14.56 -7.90 -12.58
N ILE A 243 -13.30 -8.20 -12.88
CA ILE A 243 -12.22 -7.22 -12.92
C ILE A 243 -12.34 -6.30 -14.13
N SER A 244 -12.29 -4.99 -13.87
CA SER A 244 -12.31 -3.95 -14.91
C SER A 244 -11.04 -3.94 -15.78
N PRO A 245 -11.05 -3.31 -16.96
CA PRO A 245 -9.84 -3.15 -17.79
C PRO A 245 -8.68 -2.48 -17.05
N LEU A 246 -8.96 -1.44 -16.25
CA LEU A 246 -7.96 -0.77 -15.43
C LEU A 246 -7.38 -1.71 -14.35
N ALA A 247 -8.23 -2.50 -13.68
CA ALA A 247 -7.77 -3.49 -12.73
C ALA A 247 -6.90 -4.56 -13.40
N ARG A 248 -7.28 -5.07 -14.59
CA ARG A 248 -6.46 -6.00 -15.37
C ARG A 248 -5.06 -5.43 -15.66
N TYR A 249 -5.02 -4.17 -16.07
CA TYR A 249 -3.77 -3.45 -16.25
C TYR A 249 -2.93 -3.42 -14.97
N LEU A 250 -3.49 -2.95 -13.85
CA LEU A 250 -2.77 -2.79 -12.59
C LEU A 250 -2.32 -4.13 -11.99
N LEU A 251 -3.07 -5.20 -12.20
CA LEU A 251 -2.73 -6.56 -11.74
C LEU A 251 -1.79 -7.30 -12.71
N ALA A 252 -1.40 -6.68 -13.81
CA ALA A 252 -0.54 -7.25 -14.84
C ALA A 252 -1.03 -8.61 -15.36
N LEU A 253 -2.38 -8.80 -15.50
CA LEU A 253 -2.96 -10.09 -15.83
C LEU A 253 -2.69 -10.53 -17.27
N ASP A 254 -2.44 -9.56 -18.15
CA ASP A 254 -2.23 -9.78 -19.58
C ASP A 254 -0.75 -9.64 -19.99
N ASP A 255 0.17 -9.39 -19.02
CA ASP A 255 1.60 -9.32 -19.30
C ASP A 255 2.11 -10.68 -19.80
N GLU A 256 3.01 -10.67 -20.77
CA GLU A 256 3.73 -11.89 -21.16
C GLU A 256 4.58 -12.37 -19.98
N THR A 257 4.67 -13.71 -19.81
CA THR A 257 5.51 -14.31 -18.76
C THR A 257 6.97 -13.93 -19.03
N GLN A 258 7.59 -13.19 -18.09
CA GLN A 258 9.03 -12.96 -18.11
C GLN A 258 9.78 -14.20 -17.67
#